data_8647523bd68e8fc9e3d24fa1c0bb1cff
#
_entry.id   8647523bd68e8fc9e3d24fa1c0bb1cff
#
_cell.length_a   1.000
_cell.length_b   1.000
_cell.length_c   1.000
_cell.angle_alpha   90.00
_cell.angle_beta   90.00
_cell.angle_gamma   90.00
#
_symmetry.space_group_name_H-M   'P 1'
#
loop_
_entity.id
_entity.type
_entity.pdbx_description
1 polymer ?
#
loop_
_entity_poly.entity_id
_entity_poly.type
_entity_poly.pdbx_seq_one_letter_code
_entity_poly.pdbx_strand_id
1 'polypeptide(L)'
;MVQKANPETKNISTAEINKIRQKKKVLSLLHTNGHTSASELAVSLKISLPTCIVLLNDLIVSGYLKNIGIGESSGGRKPTLYALAEDIFYVIACDFARYSANMAIFDCTNKFVSPVVQIDTHIDDPQLADKLYLAAKKLMADHGISGEKVLGLGVDMPGLINAKAGVNYTIKDKKHQNIGRDLKQKFNKTVYIDNDARMHAYGEFQFGAAKRYKDAIIIHWSWGLGLGIFVNGQLCSGKNGFAGEFSHIPMVENGELCICGKRGCLETIASSNTIMKRIEQGFEGNVISTLISRFKDHPEKVTPEDVILSARMGDEFCISILNEIGLALGKGLSYIIQLLNPEIIVLSGPISKAKQYVLSPIQQSLNRLCLEKISESTPIVISDMGDQSALLGTSEMIFQKVFAEMNFTDAKQLIEIESPIPIN
;
A
#
# COMPACT_ATOMS: atom_id res chain seq x y z
N MET A 1 50.60 -2.30 -29.29
CA MET A 1 49.55 -3.33 -29.24
C MET A 1 49.68 -4.07 -27.91
N VAL A 2 48.83 -3.70 -26.94
CA VAL A 2 48.67 -4.44 -25.67
C VAL A 2 47.19 -4.68 -25.52
N GLN A 3 46.77 -5.92 -25.77
CA GLN A 3 45.42 -6.38 -25.51
C GLN A 3 45.11 -6.31 -24.03
N LYS A 4 44.17 -5.48 -23.64
CA LYS A 4 43.54 -5.53 -22.31
C LYS A 4 42.66 -6.77 -22.23
N ALA A 5 43.04 -7.71 -21.38
CA ALA A 5 42.27 -8.88 -21.01
C ALA A 5 40.90 -8.45 -20.46
N ASN A 6 39.85 -9.01 -20.99
CA ASN A 6 38.48 -8.90 -20.52
C ASN A 6 38.40 -9.64 -19.18
N PRO A 7 37.75 -9.11 -18.12
CA PRO A 7 37.57 -9.85 -16.88
C PRO A 7 36.65 -11.05 -17.14
N GLU A 8 37.14 -12.22 -16.77
CA GLU A 8 36.48 -13.53 -16.90
C GLU A 8 35.05 -13.49 -16.32
N THR A 9 34.07 -13.61 -17.19
CA THR A 9 32.71 -14.04 -16.82
C THR A 9 32.81 -15.51 -16.36
N LYS A 10 32.94 -15.74 -15.04
CA LYS A 10 32.81 -17.10 -14.48
C LYS A 10 31.44 -17.64 -14.88
N ASN A 11 31.42 -18.70 -15.70
CA ASN A 11 30.20 -19.43 -16.04
C ASN A 11 29.62 -20.04 -14.75
N ILE A 12 28.53 -19.45 -14.26
CA ILE A 12 27.80 -19.96 -13.10
C ILE A 12 27.14 -21.27 -13.52
N SER A 13 27.37 -22.34 -12.78
CA SER A 13 26.78 -23.66 -13.07
C SER A 13 25.25 -23.66 -12.88
N THR A 14 24.55 -24.54 -13.59
CA THR A 14 23.10 -24.71 -13.45
C THR A 14 22.71 -25.05 -11.99
N ALA A 15 23.57 -25.77 -11.28
CA ALA A 15 23.35 -26.10 -9.85
C ALA A 15 23.42 -24.86 -8.96
N GLU A 16 24.40 -23.97 -9.18
CA GLU A 16 24.50 -22.68 -8.46
C GLU A 16 23.31 -21.77 -8.74
N ILE A 17 22.88 -21.70 -10.01
CA ILE A 17 21.67 -20.95 -10.39
C ILE A 17 20.44 -21.48 -9.62
N ASN A 18 20.27 -22.78 -9.56
CA ASN A 18 19.16 -23.38 -8.82
C ASN A 18 19.25 -23.13 -7.31
N LYS A 19 20.45 -23.20 -6.72
CA LYS A 19 20.68 -22.89 -5.30
C LYS A 19 20.32 -21.44 -4.98
N ILE A 20 20.77 -20.50 -5.80
CA ILE A 20 20.41 -19.07 -5.65
C ILE A 20 18.90 -18.88 -5.75
N ARG A 21 18.23 -19.50 -6.73
CA ARG A 21 16.78 -19.44 -6.88
C ARG A 21 16.05 -19.98 -5.65
N GLN A 22 16.53 -21.06 -5.05
CA GLN A 22 15.96 -21.63 -3.83
C GLN A 22 16.16 -20.70 -2.62
N LYS A 23 17.37 -20.14 -2.43
CA LYS A 23 17.66 -19.16 -1.36
C LYS A 23 16.70 -17.96 -1.46
N LYS A 24 16.47 -17.39 -2.64
CA LYS A 24 15.50 -16.30 -2.87
C LYS A 24 14.08 -16.69 -2.46
N LYS A 25 13.63 -17.87 -2.85
CA LYS A 25 12.30 -18.35 -2.46
C LYS A 25 12.18 -18.51 -0.94
N VAL A 26 13.25 -18.96 -0.27
CA VAL A 26 13.26 -19.01 1.21
C VAL A 26 13.07 -17.61 1.80
N LEU A 27 13.85 -16.61 1.34
CA LEU A 27 13.76 -15.23 1.83
C LEU A 27 12.35 -14.65 1.58
N SER A 28 11.80 -14.84 0.37
CA SER A 28 10.45 -14.38 0.03
C SER A 28 9.36 -15.05 0.88
N LEU A 29 9.44 -16.37 1.09
CA LEU A 29 8.47 -17.09 1.93
C LEU A 29 8.54 -16.65 3.40
N LEU A 30 9.75 -16.42 3.92
CA LEU A 30 9.93 -15.94 5.30
C LEU A 30 9.49 -14.50 5.47
N HIS A 31 9.67 -13.65 4.44
CA HIS A 31 9.13 -12.31 4.43
C HIS A 31 7.60 -12.31 4.53
N THR A 32 6.93 -13.11 3.70
CA THR A 32 5.46 -13.20 3.66
C THR A 32 4.87 -13.84 4.93
N ASN A 33 5.50 -14.91 5.43
CA ASN A 33 4.95 -15.69 6.55
C ASN A 33 5.46 -15.24 7.93
N GLY A 34 6.49 -14.36 7.98
CA GLY A 34 7.17 -13.94 9.20
C GLY A 34 8.13 -15.02 9.73
N HIS A 35 7.65 -16.25 9.89
CA HIS A 35 8.44 -17.39 10.32
C HIS A 35 7.87 -18.71 9.78
N THR A 36 8.72 -19.72 9.69
CA THR A 36 8.27 -21.06 9.26
C THR A 36 9.32 -22.12 9.66
N SER A 37 8.93 -23.40 9.62
CA SER A 37 9.81 -24.52 9.90
C SER A 37 10.54 -25.02 8.64
N ALA A 38 11.64 -25.77 8.84
CA ALA A 38 12.34 -26.42 7.73
C ALA A 38 11.47 -27.40 6.94
N SER A 39 10.55 -28.10 7.60
CA SER A 39 9.62 -29.03 6.96
C SER A 39 8.60 -28.32 6.06
N GLU A 40 8.03 -27.22 6.53
CA GLU A 40 7.07 -26.41 5.73
C GLU A 40 7.78 -25.79 4.52
N LEU A 41 8.99 -25.27 4.71
CA LEU A 41 9.81 -24.73 3.60
C LEU A 41 10.15 -25.81 2.58
N ALA A 42 10.54 -27.01 3.01
CA ALA A 42 10.86 -28.13 2.11
C ALA A 42 9.66 -28.49 1.23
N VAL A 43 8.46 -28.55 1.81
CA VAL A 43 7.20 -28.78 1.07
C VAL A 43 6.93 -27.64 0.08
N SER A 44 7.02 -26.40 0.54
CA SER A 44 6.74 -25.21 -0.30
C SER A 44 7.72 -25.06 -1.47
N LEU A 45 8.99 -25.43 -1.24
CA LEU A 45 10.06 -25.40 -2.24
C LEU A 45 10.10 -26.65 -3.13
N LYS A 46 9.35 -27.69 -2.78
CA LYS A 46 9.37 -29.01 -3.44
C LYS A 46 10.79 -29.62 -3.48
N ILE A 47 11.50 -29.58 -2.34
CA ILE A 47 12.84 -30.16 -2.14
C ILE A 47 12.85 -31.12 -0.95
N SER A 48 13.91 -31.91 -0.82
CA SER A 48 14.09 -32.78 0.34
C SER A 48 14.38 -31.96 1.61
N LEU A 49 13.96 -32.46 2.78
CA LEU A 49 14.24 -31.82 4.07
C LEU A 49 15.74 -31.64 4.33
N PRO A 50 16.63 -32.63 4.06
CA PRO A 50 18.08 -32.40 4.18
C PRO A 50 18.60 -31.26 3.31
N THR A 51 18.13 -31.16 2.05
CA THR A 51 18.51 -30.05 1.15
C THR A 51 18.03 -28.71 1.70
N CYS A 52 16.82 -28.65 2.25
CA CYS A 52 16.30 -27.44 2.89
C CYS A 52 17.14 -27.02 4.08
N ILE A 53 17.54 -27.95 4.95
CA ILE A 53 18.37 -27.68 6.13
C ILE A 53 19.74 -27.09 5.70
N VAL A 54 20.36 -27.64 4.64
CA VAL A 54 21.62 -27.09 4.10
C VAL A 54 21.42 -25.64 3.63
N LEU A 55 20.34 -25.34 2.91
CA LEU A 55 20.04 -23.96 2.47
C LEU A 55 19.82 -23.01 3.65
N LEU A 56 19.10 -23.46 4.68
CA LEU A 56 18.85 -22.67 5.88
C LEU A 56 20.13 -22.38 6.65
N ASN A 57 21.00 -23.39 6.81
CA ASN A 57 22.29 -23.21 7.49
C ASN A 57 23.19 -22.22 6.73
N ASP A 58 23.25 -22.33 5.40
CA ASP A 58 23.95 -21.35 4.57
C ASP A 58 23.46 -19.92 4.81
N LEU A 59 22.14 -19.74 4.86
CA LEU A 59 21.51 -18.41 5.06
C LEU A 59 21.71 -17.90 6.50
N ILE A 60 21.77 -18.79 7.49
CA ILE A 60 22.08 -18.42 8.88
C ILE A 60 23.53 -17.97 9.01
N VAL A 61 24.50 -18.76 8.45
CA VAL A 61 25.91 -18.42 8.47
C VAL A 61 26.16 -17.09 7.76
N SER A 62 25.45 -16.84 6.67
CA SER A 62 25.52 -15.56 5.93
C SER A 62 24.73 -14.41 6.62
N GLY A 63 24.14 -14.62 7.79
CA GLY A 63 23.44 -13.58 8.56
C GLY A 63 22.06 -13.20 8.04
N TYR A 64 21.50 -13.90 7.04
CA TYR A 64 20.17 -13.57 6.49
C TYR A 64 19.02 -14.12 7.32
N LEU A 65 19.25 -15.21 8.04
CA LEU A 65 18.23 -15.86 8.87
C LEU A 65 18.69 -15.98 10.32
N LYS A 66 17.69 -16.00 11.19
CA LYS A 66 17.85 -16.35 12.61
C LYS A 66 16.95 -17.52 12.99
N ASN A 67 17.43 -18.34 13.92
CA ASN A 67 16.63 -19.33 14.62
C ASN A 67 15.87 -18.61 15.74
N ILE A 68 14.54 -18.66 15.73
CA ILE A 68 13.69 -17.99 16.71
C ILE A 68 13.11 -18.94 17.76
N GLY A 69 13.66 -20.15 17.85
CA GLY A 69 13.26 -21.14 18.86
C GLY A 69 12.42 -22.27 18.30
N ILE A 70 11.58 -22.83 19.16
CA ILE A 70 10.81 -24.05 18.90
C ILE A 70 9.32 -23.68 18.79
N GLY A 71 8.67 -24.14 17.70
CA GLY A 71 7.26 -23.94 17.46
C GLY A 71 6.35 -24.92 18.20
N GLU A 72 5.04 -24.74 18.04
CA GLU A 72 4.04 -25.67 18.56
C GLU A 72 4.11 -27.02 17.81
N SER A 73 3.81 -28.10 18.52
CA SER A 73 3.80 -29.46 17.94
C SER A 73 2.42 -29.83 17.47
N SER A 74 2.30 -30.27 16.22
CA SER A 74 1.07 -30.86 15.65
C SER A 74 1.03 -32.40 15.75
N GLY A 75 1.80 -33.02 16.69
CA GLY A 75 1.79 -34.48 16.88
C GLY A 75 3.14 -35.17 16.67
N GLY A 76 4.28 -34.47 16.88
CA GLY A 76 5.62 -35.01 16.73
C GLY A 76 6.68 -34.19 17.44
N ARG A 77 7.97 -34.33 17.06
CA ARG A 77 9.05 -33.46 17.56
C ARG A 77 8.76 -32.02 17.20
N LYS A 78 8.77 -31.14 18.19
CA LYS A 78 8.57 -29.69 18.01
C LYS A 78 9.54 -29.13 16.95
N PRO A 79 9.05 -28.44 15.92
CA PRO A 79 9.91 -27.92 14.84
C PRO A 79 10.70 -26.69 15.29
N THR A 80 11.92 -26.56 14.78
CA THR A 80 12.68 -25.31 14.86
C THR A 80 12.10 -24.32 13.87
N LEU A 81 11.86 -23.08 14.32
CA LEU A 81 11.35 -21.97 13.51
C LEU A 81 12.48 -21.04 13.08
N TYR A 82 12.39 -20.59 11.86
CA TYR A 82 13.33 -19.67 11.23
C TYR A 82 12.60 -18.40 10.81
N ALA A 83 13.27 -17.25 10.93
CA ALA A 83 12.79 -15.95 10.48
C ALA A 83 13.92 -15.19 9.79
N LEU A 84 13.57 -14.14 9.05
CA LEU A 84 14.54 -13.18 8.53
C LEU A 84 15.25 -12.48 9.70
N ALA A 85 16.52 -12.18 9.55
CA ALA A 85 17.21 -11.22 10.41
C ALA A 85 16.72 -9.80 10.06
N GLU A 86 16.59 -8.93 11.06
CA GLU A 86 15.90 -7.63 10.89
C GLU A 86 16.74 -6.64 10.05
N ASP A 87 18.05 -6.61 10.25
CA ASP A 87 18.93 -5.58 9.68
C ASP A 87 19.61 -5.93 8.35
N ILE A 88 19.07 -6.91 7.61
CA ILE A 88 19.70 -7.38 6.37
C ILE A 88 19.37 -6.51 5.17
N PHE A 89 18.11 -6.13 5.03
CA PHE A 89 17.60 -5.36 3.91
C PHE A 89 16.60 -4.30 4.36
N TYR A 90 16.60 -3.22 3.62
CA TYR A 90 15.66 -2.12 3.81
C TYR A 90 15.01 -1.75 2.49
N VAL A 91 13.83 -1.16 2.58
CA VAL A 91 13.16 -0.45 1.50
C VAL A 91 12.72 0.92 1.97
N ILE A 92 12.61 1.84 1.05
CA ILE A 92 12.04 3.15 1.31
C ILE A 92 10.63 3.16 0.73
N ALA A 93 9.64 3.53 1.54
CA ALA A 93 8.28 3.75 1.09
C ALA A 93 7.94 5.24 1.17
N CYS A 94 7.23 5.73 0.16
CA CYS A 94 6.79 7.11 0.06
C CYS A 94 5.32 7.13 -0.35
N ASP A 95 4.48 7.78 0.47
CA ASP A 95 3.04 7.96 0.28
C ASP A 95 2.73 9.44 0.01
N PHE A 96 2.06 9.71 -1.11
CA PHE A 96 1.70 11.07 -1.51
C PHE A 96 0.33 11.47 -0.99
N ALA A 97 0.31 12.49 -0.16
CA ALA A 97 -0.86 13.32 0.08
C ALA A 97 -0.98 14.42 -1.01
N ARG A 98 -1.99 15.27 -0.88
CA ARG A 98 -2.29 16.30 -1.89
C ARG A 98 -1.16 17.31 -2.12
N TYR A 99 -0.49 17.75 -1.06
CA TYR A 99 0.54 18.80 -1.08
C TYR A 99 1.82 18.41 -0.35
N SER A 100 1.94 17.16 0.03
CA SER A 100 3.12 16.62 0.70
C SER A 100 3.29 15.15 0.36
N ALA A 101 4.47 14.62 0.65
CA ALA A 101 4.74 13.19 0.63
C ALA A 101 5.27 12.75 1.99
N ASN A 102 4.82 11.62 2.49
CA ASN A 102 5.31 10.98 3.70
C ASN A 102 6.30 9.90 3.33
N MET A 103 7.46 9.87 3.94
CA MET A 103 8.50 8.88 3.64
C MET A 103 8.98 8.20 4.90
N ALA A 104 9.21 6.88 4.84
CA ALA A 104 9.82 6.11 5.90
C ALA A 104 10.67 4.96 5.33
N ILE A 105 11.57 4.44 6.17
CA ILE A 105 12.38 3.26 5.87
C ILE A 105 11.83 2.08 6.65
N PHE A 106 11.75 0.94 5.98
CA PHE A 106 11.26 -0.32 6.55
C PHE A 106 12.35 -1.39 6.46
N ASP A 107 12.43 -2.24 7.46
CA ASP A 107 13.21 -3.47 7.41
C ASP A 107 12.47 -4.59 6.65
N CYS A 108 13.14 -5.69 6.41
CA CYS A 108 12.57 -6.84 5.71
C CYS A 108 11.47 -7.60 6.49
N THR A 109 11.08 -7.12 7.67
CA THR A 109 9.91 -7.60 8.44
C THR A 109 8.75 -6.60 8.43
N ASN A 110 8.82 -5.58 7.55
CA ASN A 110 7.86 -4.47 7.45
C ASN A 110 7.73 -3.62 8.72
N LYS A 111 8.78 -3.57 9.55
CA LYS A 111 8.84 -2.64 10.68
C LYS A 111 9.46 -1.31 10.26
N PHE A 112 8.92 -0.23 10.79
CA PHE A 112 9.52 1.09 10.66
C PHE A 112 10.89 1.12 11.36
N VAL A 113 11.94 1.48 10.63
CA VAL A 113 13.29 1.71 11.17
C VAL A 113 13.67 3.17 11.19
N SER A 114 12.79 4.02 10.67
CA SER A 114 12.86 5.47 10.78
C SER A 114 11.51 6.07 11.18
N PRO A 115 11.46 7.30 11.71
CA PRO A 115 10.20 8.03 11.78
C PRO A 115 9.66 8.32 10.37
N VAL A 116 8.38 8.59 10.28
CA VAL A 116 7.78 9.15 9.07
C VAL A 116 8.20 10.61 8.94
N VAL A 117 8.83 10.96 7.83
CA VAL A 117 9.19 12.36 7.52
C VAL A 117 8.26 12.90 6.44
N GLN A 118 7.79 14.12 6.64
CA GLN A 118 6.97 14.81 5.65
C GLN A 118 7.86 15.67 4.74
N ILE A 119 7.58 15.62 3.44
CA ILE A 119 8.28 16.34 2.39
C ILE A 119 7.27 17.26 1.72
N ASP A 120 7.53 18.56 1.73
CA ASP A 120 6.67 19.54 1.06
C ASP A 120 6.89 19.48 -0.45
N THR A 121 5.94 18.84 -1.15
CA THR A 121 5.98 18.59 -2.59
C THR A 121 4.59 18.17 -3.11
N HIS A 122 4.44 18.13 -4.43
CA HIS A 122 3.22 17.64 -5.10
C HIS A 122 3.58 16.92 -6.41
N ILE A 123 2.62 16.22 -7.01
CA ILE A 123 2.86 15.37 -8.19
C ILE A 123 3.34 16.15 -9.44
N ASP A 124 2.97 17.42 -9.56
CA ASP A 124 3.41 18.31 -10.66
C ASP A 124 4.68 19.12 -10.32
N ASP A 125 5.39 18.83 -9.23
CA ASP A 125 6.62 19.51 -8.85
C ASP A 125 7.76 19.10 -9.81
N PRO A 126 8.36 20.04 -10.57
CA PRO A 126 9.47 19.73 -11.48
C PRO A 126 10.70 19.14 -10.78
N GLN A 127 10.85 19.39 -9.48
CA GLN A 127 11.96 18.91 -8.65
C GLN A 127 11.60 17.69 -7.83
N LEU A 128 10.45 17.07 -8.10
CA LEU A 128 9.92 15.94 -7.31
C LEU A 128 10.96 14.84 -7.06
N ALA A 129 11.59 14.33 -8.13
CA ALA A 129 12.56 13.25 -8.01
C ALA A 129 13.80 13.66 -7.20
N ASP A 130 14.24 14.94 -7.28
CA ASP A 130 15.35 15.47 -6.49
C ASP A 130 14.99 15.58 -5.01
N LYS A 131 13.81 16.11 -4.70
CA LYS A 131 13.32 16.24 -3.32
C LYS A 131 13.22 14.89 -2.63
N LEU A 132 12.61 13.89 -3.30
CA LEU A 132 12.50 12.53 -2.75
C LEU A 132 13.88 11.90 -2.54
N TYR A 133 14.80 12.06 -3.50
CA TYR A 133 16.15 11.52 -3.38
C TYR A 133 16.92 12.16 -2.21
N LEU A 134 16.88 13.48 -2.06
CA LEU A 134 17.55 14.19 -0.97
C LEU A 134 16.97 13.80 0.41
N ALA A 135 15.64 13.71 0.51
CA ALA A 135 14.97 13.26 1.73
C ALA A 135 15.37 11.82 2.11
N ALA A 136 15.38 10.91 1.15
CA ALA A 136 15.80 9.53 1.36
C ALA A 136 17.26 9.44 1.80
N LYS A 137 18.17 10.18 1.16
CA LYS A 137 19.59 10.23 1.56
C LYS A 137 19.76 10.72 2.98
N LYS A 138 19.06 11.79 3.34
CA LYS A 138 19.10 12.34 4.69
C LYS A 138 18.58 11.31 5.70
N LEU A 139 17.43 10.70 5.41
CA LEU A 139 16.81 9.73 6.31
C LEU A 139 17.70 8.51 6.53
N MET A 140 18.35 8.00 5.48
CA MET A 140 19.35 6.92 5.59
C MET A 140 20.54 7.33 6.46
N ALA A 141 21.09 8.53 6.25
CA ALA A 141 22.25 9.04 7.01
C ALA A 141 21.91 9.22 8.49
N ASP A 142 20.76 9.82 8.80
CA ASP A 142 20.29 10.08 10.17
C ASP A 142 20.10 8.78 10.98
N HIS A 143 19.88 7.65 10.29
CA HIS A 143 19.65 6.33 10.93
C HIS A 143 20.79 5.32 10.68
N GLY A 144 21.92 5.76 10.13
CA GLY A 144 23.11 4.91 9.92
C GLY A 144 22.87 3.76 8.92
N ILE A 145 21.90 3.92 7.99
CA ILE A 145 21.54 2.89 7.01
C ILE A 145 22.42 3.02 5.78
N SER A 146 23.19 1.96 5.48
CA SER A 146 23.99 1.91 4.24
C SER A 146 23.07 1.80 3.02
N GLY A 147 23.35 2.62 1.99
CA GLY A 147 22.63 2.54 0.72
C GLY A 147 22.72 1.18 0.02
N GLU A 148 23.74 0.36 0.32
CA GLU A 148 23.89 -0.99 -0.23
C GLU A 148 22.80 -1.94 0.30
N LYS A 149 22.39 -1.75 1.55
CA LYS A 149 21.32 -2.53 2.18
C LYS A 149 19.91 -2.11 1.72
N VAL A 150 19.76 -0.94 1.11
CA VAL A 150 18.47 -0.48 0.57
C VAL A 150 18.23 -1.13 -0.78
N LEU A 151 17.23 -1.99 -0.87
CA LEU A 151 16.91 -2.76 -2.07
C LEU A 151 16.12 -1.95 -3.11
N GLY A 152 15.27 -1.03 -2.67
CA GLY A 152 14.43 -0.28 -3.58
C GLY A 152 13.63 0.84 -2.93
N LEU A 153 12.92 1.57 -3.78
CA LEU A 153 12.01 2.65 -3.44
C LEU A 153 10.62 2.33 -3.97
N GLY A 154 9.63 2.29 -3.10
CA GLY A 154 8.22 2.30 -3.45
C GLY A 154 7.65 3.70 -3.33
N VAL A 155 6.83 4.12 -4.29
CA VAL A 155 6.13 5.40 -4.25
C VAL A 155 4.69 5.19 -4.66
N ASP A 156 3.77 5.47 -3.76
CA ASP A 156 2.38 5.58 -4.13
C ASP A 156 1.99 7.06 -4.28
N MET A 157 1.11 7.31 -5.23
CA MET A 157 0.70 8.68 -5.55
C MET A 157 -0.70 8.71 -6.18
N PRO A 158 -1.42 9.83 -6.04
CA PRO A 158 -2.72 9.99 -6.67
C PRO A 158 -2.59 10.03 -8.21
N GLY A 159 -3.64 9.55 -8.88
CA GLY A 159 -3.78 9.67 -10.32
C GLY A 159 -3.83 8.35 -11.07
N LEU A 160 -3.90 8.46 -12.40
CA LEU A 160 -3.99 7.32 -13.32
C LEU A 160 -2.59 6.76 -13.60
N ILE A 161 -2.23 5.68 -12.91
CA ILE A 161 -0.87 5.13 -12.92
C ILE A 161 -0.79 3.79 -13.63
N ASN A 162 0.14 3.70 -14.58
CA ASN A 162 0.59 2.44 -15.14
C ASN A 162 1.85 1.97 -14.39
N ALA A 163 1.66 1.15 -13.38
CA ALA A 163 2.75 0.66 -12.52
C ALA A 163 3.83 -0.13 -13.28
N LYS A 164 3.44 -0.86 -14.34
CA LYS A 164 4.41 -1.62 -15.19
C LYS A 164 5.32 -0.70 -15.99
N ALA A 165 4.77 0.42 -16.51
CA ALA A 165 5.52 1.38 -17.29
C ALA A 165 6.24 2.43 -16.42
N GLY A 166 5.90 2.54 -15.14
CA GLY A 166 6.40 3.59 -14.24
C GLY A 166 5.89 4.99 -14.60
N VAL A 167 4.65 5.09 -15.13
CA VAL A 167 4.09 6.33 -15.70
C VAL A 167 2.85 6.75 -14.90
N ASN A 168 2.81 8.02 -14.50
CA ASN A 168 1.60 8.67 -13.97
C ASN A 168 1.06 9.65 -15.01
N TYR A 169 -0.07 9.30 -15.64
CA TYR A 169 -0.70 10.10 -16.68
C TYR A 169 -1.40 11.37 -16.17
N THR A 170 -1.57 11.51 -14.87
CA THR A 170 -2.19 12.70 -14.25
C THR A 170 -1.19 13.86 -14.13
N ILE A 171 0.11 13.61 -14.16
CA ILE A 171 1.14 14.64 -14.17
C ILE A 171 0.99 15.47 -15.45
N LYS A 172 0.86 16.80 -15.28
CA LYS A 172 0.57 17.73 -16.38
C LYS A 172 1.71 17.83 -17.40
N ASP A 173 2.95 17.93 -16.91
CA ASP A 173 4.11 17.94 -17.82
C ASP A 173 4.43 16.53 -18.30
N LYS A 174 4.18 16.29 -19.58
CA LYS A 174 4.42 14.99 -20.24
C LYS A 174 5.87 14.49 -20.11
N LYS A 175 6.84 15.38 -19.94
CA LYS A 175 8.25 15.02 -19.76
C LYS A 175 8.49 14.28 -18.44
N HIS A 176 7.71 14.63 -17.40
CA HIS A 176 7.83 14.08 -16.05
C HIS A 176 6.81 12.97 -15.75
N GLN A 177 5.94 12.61 -16.70
CA GLN A 177 4.99 11.51 -16.52
C GLN A 177 5.67 10.17 -16.21
N ASN A 178 6.86 9.91 -16.75
CA ASN A 178 7.62 8.70 -16.45
C ASN A 178 8.46 8.87 -15.18
N ILE A 179 7.79 9.17 -14.07
CA ILE A 179 8.41 9.41 -12.76
C ILE A 179 9.19 8.17 -12.26
N GLY A 180 8.74 6.95 -12.60
CA GLY A 180 9.46 5.72 -12.25
C GLY A 180 10.85 5.67 -12.87
N ARG A 181 11.01 6.09 -14.12
CA ARG A 181 12.33 6.19 -14.79
C ARG A 181 13.19 7.26 -14.11
N ASP A 182 12.63 8.43 -13.85
CA ASP A 182 13.37 9.57 -13.30
C ASP A 182 13.90 9.25 -11.89
N LEU A 183 13.08 8.59 -11.06
CA LEU A 183 13.48 8.09 -9.75
C LEU A 183 14.52 6.96 -9.87
N LYS A 184 14.33 6.01 -10.79
CA LYS A 184 15.29 4.91 -11.00
C LYS A 184 16.69 5.42 -11.38
N GLN A 185 16.76 6.45 -12.22
CA GLN A 185 18.04 7.07 -12.61
C GLN A 185 18.73 7.73 -11.40
N LYS A 186 17.99 8.37 -10.49
CA LYS A 186 18.56 9.03 -9.32
C LYS A 186 18.97 8.06 -8.22
N PHE A 187 18.13 7.10 -7.92
CA PHE A 187 18.38 6.14 -6.83
C PHE A 187 19.31 5.01 -7.23
N ASN A 188 19.43 4.71 -8.52
CA ASN A 188 20.13 3.53 -9.06
C ASN A 188 19.70 2.23 -8.35
N LYS A 189 18.41 2.10 -8.05
CA LYS A 189 17.77 0.99 -7.34
C LYS A 189 16.48 0.59 -8.06
N THR A 190 15.89 -0.54 -7.67
CA THR A 190 14.53 -0.89 -8.10
C THR A 190 13.56 0.18 -7.60
N VAL A 191 12.73 0.69 -8.50
CA VAL A 191 11.66 1.64 -8.18
C VAL A 191 10.33 1.03 -8.59
N TYR A 192 9.36 1.14 -7.71
CA TYR A 192 7.99 0.78 -7.95
C TYR A 192 7.10 1.99 -7.70
N ILE A 193 6.22 2.29 -8.64
CA ILE A 193 5.19 3.31 -8.42
C ILE A 193 3.80 2.69 -8.61
N ASP A 194 2.84 3.11 -7.82
CA ASP A 194 1.46 2.69 -7.97
C ASP A 194 0.49 3.79 -7.48
N ASN A 195 -0.81 3.54 -7.66
CA ASN A 195 -1.86 4.42 -7.19
C ASN A 195 -2.00 4.32 -5.65
N ASP A 196 -2.17 5.47 -5.00
CA ASP A 196 -2.33 5.63 -3.55
C ASP A 196 -3.41 4.73 -2.96
N ALA A 197 -4.62 4.74 -3.52
CA ALA A 197 -5.72 3.92 -3.04
C ALA A 197 -5.44 2.41 -3.15
N ARG A 198 -4.71 1.98 -4.19
CA ARG A 198 -4.30 0.58 -4.31
C ARG A 198 -3.28 0.20 -3.26
N MET A 199 -2.34 1.08 -2.92
CA MET A 199 -1.35 0.79 -1.87
C MET A 199 -1.96 0.83 -0.48
N HIS A 200 -2.88 1.76 -0.20
CA HIS A 200 -3.73 1.69 0.99
C HIS A 200 -4.47 0.35 1.10
N ALA A 201 -5.11 -0.06 0.00
CA ALA A 201 -5.81 -1.34 -0.03
C ALA A 201 -4.87 -2.53 0.17
N TYR A 202 -3.67 -2.46 -0.38
CA TYR A 202 -2.67 -3.51 -0.22
C TYR A 202 -2.21 -3.63 1.23
N GLY A 203 -2.01 -2.51 1.93
CA GLY A 203 -1.72 -2.49 3.36
C GLY A 203 -2.82 -3.13 4.20
N GLU A 204 -4.08 -2.78 3.95
CA GLU A 204 -5.25 -3.38 4.61
C GLU A 204 -5.36 -4.88 4.36
N PHE A 205 -5.04 -5.32 3.15
CA PHE A 205 -5.08 -6.72 2.78
C PHE A 205 -3.96 -7.53 3.45
N GLN A 206 -2.77 -6.99 3.56
CA GLN A 206 -1.62 -7.69 4.14
C GLN A 206 -1.59 -7.61 5.67
N PHE A 207 -1.93 -6.46 6.24
CA PHE A 207 -1.71 -6.19 7.67
C PHE A 207 -2.98 -5.84 8.44
N GLY A 208 -4.04 -5.43 7.74
CA GLY A 208 -5.27 -4.90 8.34
C GLY A 208 -6.44 -5.89 8.39
N ALA A 209 -7.63 -5.32 8.31
CA ALA A 209 -8.89 -6.05 8.48
C ALA A 209 -9.15 -7.13 7.41
N ALA A 210 -8.55 -7.00 6.22
CA ALA A 210 -8.73 -7.95 5.13
C ALA A 210 -7.72 -9.12 5.10
N LYS A 211 -6.76 -9.18 6.05
CA LYS A 211 -5.63 -10.15 6.05
C LYS A 211 -6.03 -11.63 5.95
N ARG A 212 -7.22 -12.01 6.39
CA ARG A 212 -7.67 -13.42 6.43
C ARG A 212 -8.55 -13.80 5.25
N TYR A 213 -8.84 -12.87 4.36
CA TYR A 213 -9.78 -13.03 3.26
C TYR A 213 -9.04 -13.16 1.93
N LYS A 214 -9.70 -13.75 0.94
CA LYS A 214 -9.15 -13.87 -0.42
C LYS A 214 -9.83 -12.91 -1.38
N ASP A 215 -11.12 -12.69 -1.18
CA ASP A 215 -11.94 -11.82 -2.02
C ASP A 215 -12.39 -10.63 -1.18
N ALA A 216 -11.71 -9.51 -1.34
CA ALA A 216 -11.89 -8.33 -0.49
C ALA A 216 -12.01 -7.05 -1.32
N ILE A 217 -12.84 -6.15 -0.85
CA ILE A 217 -12.99 -4.79 -1.38
C ILE A 217 -12.53 -3.82 -0.29
N ILE A 218 -11.58 -2.96 -0.62
CA ILE A 218 -11.09 -1.94 0.29
C ILE A 218 -11.39 -0.57 -0.29
N ILE A 219 -12.13 0.24 0.45
CA ILE A 219 -12.45 1.62 0.10
C ILE A 219 -11.56 2.55 0.92
N HIS A 220 -10.72 3.33 0.25
CA HIS A 220 -10.02 4.45 0.87
C HIS A 220 -10.87 5.71 0.72
N TRP A 221 -11.55 6.10 1.79
CA TRP A 221 -12.53 7.19 1.81
C TRP A 221 -11.92 8.46 2.41
N SER A 222 -11.41 9.30 1.53
CA SER A 222 -10.68 10.53 1.88
C SER A 222 -11.16 11.72 1.02
N TRP A 223 -10.27 12.61 0.59
CA TRP A 223 -10.59 13.68 -0.36
C TRP A 223 -11.29 13.16 -1.62
N GLY A 224 -10.80 12.09 -2.18
CA GLY A 224 -11.45 11.28 -3.20
C GLY A 224 -12.04 10.01 -2.61
N LEU A 225 -12.35 9.09 -3.49
CA LEU A 225 -12.88 7.77 -3.17
C LEU A 225 -12.09 6.71 -3.94
N GLY A 226 -11.11 6.10 -3.29
CA GLY A 226 -10.29 5.07 -3.89
C GLY A 226 -10.82 3.67 -3.65
N LEU A 227 -10.49 2.74 -4.55
CA LEU A 227 -10.91 1.35 -4.48
C LEU A 227 -9.75 0.40 -4.76
N GLY A 228 -9.51 -0.55 -3.85
CA GLY A 228 -8.73 -1.76 -4.10
C GLY A 228 -9.60 -2.99 -4.18
N ILE A 229 -9.36 -3.83 -5.17
CA ILE A 229 -10.11 -5.07 -5.44
C ILE A 229 -9.14 -6.24 -5.29
N PHE A 230 -9.45 -7.19 -4.43
CA PHE A 230 -8.72 -8.45 -4.30
C PHE A 230 -9.62 -9.61 -4.73
N VAL A 231 -9.06 -10.46 -5.60
CA VAL A 231 -9.73 -11.69 -6.09
C VAL A 231 -8.74 -12.83 -5.96
N ASN A 232 -9.14 -13.91 -5.29
CA ASN A 232 -8.29 -15.07 -5.01
C ASN A 232 -6.94 -14.69 -4.33
N GLY A 233 -6.96 -13.70 -3.45
CA GLY A 233 -5.77 -13.22 -2.73
C GLY A 233 -4.83 -12.32 -3.55
N GLN A 234 -5.23 -11.89 -4.74
CA GLN A 234 -4.42 -11.05 -5.62
C GLN A 234 -5.08 -9.71 -5.90
N LEU A 235 -4.29 -8.65 -5.86
CA LEU A 235 -4.74 -7.31 -6.23
C LEU A 235 -5.08 -7.25 -7.73
N CYS A 236 -6.32 -6.90 -8.03
CA CYS A 236 -6.80 -6.71 -9.40
C CYS A 236 -6.34 -5.36 -9.94
N SER A 237 -5.29 -5.36 -10.73
CA SER A 237 -4.79 -4.13 -11.37
C SER A 237 -5.38 -3.87 -12.75
N GLY A 238 -6.06 -4.84 -13.36
CA GLY A 238 -6.50 -4.75 -14.75
C GLY A 238 -5.35 -4.79 -15.77
N LYS A 239 -5.68 -4.65 -17.04
CA LYS A 239 -4.71 -4.77 -18.15
C LYS A 239 -3.58 -3.73 -18.06
N ASN A 240 -3.94 -2.48 -17.77
CA ASN A 240 -3.03 -1.33 -17.81
C ASN A 240 -2.75 -0.74 -16.43
N GLY A 241 -3.23 -1.37 -15.34
CA GLY A 241 -3.13 -0.83 -13.99
C GLY A 241 -4.26 0.12 -13.60
N PHE A 242 -5.39 0.13 -14.30
CA PHE A 242 -6.49 1.10 -14.11
C PHE A 242 -7.76 0.46 -13.55
N ALA A 243 -7.68 -0.75 -12.99
CA ALA A 243 -8.82 -1.30 -12.28
C ALA A 243 -9.06 -0.53 -10.97
N GLY A 244 -10.33 -0.36 -10.61
CA GLY A 244 -10.69 0.31 -9.36
C GLY A 244 -11.07 1.80 -9.50
N GLU A 245 -11.22 2.34 -10.72
CA GLU A 245 -11.68 3.72 -10.96
C GLU A 245 -13.19 3.90 -10.62
N PHE A 246 -13.56 3.40 -9.47
CA PHE A 246 -14.94 3.34 -8.95
C PHE A 246 -15.55 4.70 -8.70
N SER A 247 -14.74 5.64 -8.21
CA SER A 247 -15.18 7.01 -7.93
C SER A 247 -15.69 7.73 -9.17
N HIS A 248 -15.24 7.31 -10.36
CA HIS A 248 -15.59 7.95 -11.63
C HIS A 248 -16.75 7.28 -12.38
N ILE A 249 -17.45 6.32 -11.75
CA ILE A 249 -18.68 5.76 -12.29
C ILE A 249 -19.79 6.82 -12.20
N PRO A 250 -20.48 7.19 -13.30
CA PRO A 250 -21.61 8.11 -13.28
C PRO A 250 -22.78 7.51 -12.49
N MET A 251 -23.19 8.18 -11.41
CA MET A 251 -24.25 7.73 -10.50
C MET A 251 -25.49 8.64 -10.56
N VAL A 252 -25.30 9.86 -11.06
CA VAL A 252 -26.34 10.89 -11.15
C VAL A 252 -26.35 11.44 -12.58
N GLU A 253 -27.48 11.31 -13.25
CA GLU A 253 -27.69 11.90 -14.58
C GLU A 253 -27.63 13.43 -14.48
N ASN A 254 -26.85 14.06 -15.36
CA ASN A 254 -26.60 15.51 -15.36
C ASN A 254 -26.11 16.10 -14.03
N GLY A 255 -25.47 15.30 -13.19
CA GLY A 255 -24.89 15.72 -11.92
C GLY A 255 -23.72 16.69 -12.06
N GLU A 256 -23.04 16.99 -10.95
CA GLU A 256 -21.91 17.90 -10.90
C GLU A 256 -20.75 17.45 -11.81
N LEU A 257 -19.98 18.43 -12.30
CA LEU A 257 -18.77 18.17 -13.08
C LEU A 257 -17.68 17.59 -12.18
N CYS A 258 -17.22 16.40 -12.51
CA CYS A 258 -16.10 15.75 -11.84
C CYS A 258 -14.75 16.21 -12.42
N ILE A 259 -13.69 16.13 -11.62
CA ILE A 259 -12.31 16.42 -12.06
C ILE A 259 -11.89 15.60 -13.28
N CYS A 260 -12.47 14.40 -13.47
CA CYS A 260 -12.22 13.56 -14.65
C CYS A 260 -12.85 14.07 -15.95
N GLY A 261 -13.56 15.21 -15.91
CA GLY A 261 -14.25 15.82 -17.04
C GLY A 261 -15.65 15.26 -17.34
N LYS A 262 -16.12 14.27 -16.60
CA LYS A 262 -17.49 13.70 -16.72
C LYS A 262 -18.42 14.28 -15.66
N ARG A 263 -19.73 14.09 -15.82
CA ARG A 263 -20.72 14.57 -14.85
C ARG A 263 -21.33 13.43 -14.03
N GLY A 264 -21.65 13.74 -12.77
CA GLY A 264 -22.40 12.86 -11.88
C GLY A 264 -21.64 11.65 -11.38
N CYS A 265 -20.32 11.70 -11.37
CA CYS A 265 -19.47 10.63 -10.81
C CYS A 265 -19.77 10.41 -9.32
N LEU A 266 -19.60 9.18 -8.83
CA LEU A 266 -19.76 8.85 -7.42
C LEU A 266 -18.93 9.77 -6.51
N GLU A 267 -17.73 10.14 -6.92
CA GLU A 267 -16.85 11.05 -6.19
C GLU A 267 -17.52 12.40 -5.90
N THR A 268 -18.33 12.93 -6.83
CA THR A 268 -18.99 14.22 -6.64
C THR A 268 -20.13 14.20 -5.63
N ILE A 269 -20.52 13.02 -5.15
CA ILE A 269 -21.63 12.83 -4.20
C ILE A 269 -21.26 12.04 -2.94
N ALA A 270 -20.04 11.49 -2.85
CA ALA A 270 -19.64 10.62 -1.74
C ALA A 270 -18.23 10.88 -1.18
N SER A 271 -17.52 11.93 -1.59
CA SER A 271 -16.14 12.22 -1.12
C SER A 271 -16.09 13.29 -0.02
N SER A 272 -14.91 13.48 0.62
CA SER A 272 -14.70 14.63 1.52
C SER A 272 -14.92 15.97 0.82
N ASN A 273 -14.59 16.05 -0.47
CA ASN A 273 -14.85 17.27 -1.24
C ASN A 273 -16.36 17.60 -1.29
N THR A 274 -17.22 16.57 -1.35
CA THR A 274 -18.67 16.74 -1.26
C THR A 274 -19.07 17.29 0.12
N ILE A 275 -18.50 16.77 1.20
CA ILE A 275 -18.73 17.29 2.56
C ILE A 275 -18.39 18.78 2.61
N MET A 276 -17.20 19.17 2.14
CA MET A 276 -16.76 20.56 2.21
C MET A 276 -17.65 21.51 1.37
N LYS A 277 -18.07 21.08 0.20
CA LYS A 277 -19.05 21.85 -0.60
C LYS A 277 -20.40 22.05 0.12
N ARG A 278 -20.89 21.01 0.81
CA ARG A 278 -22.11 21.14 1.60
C ARG A 278 -21.95 22.10 2.77
N ILE A 279 -20.80 22.11 3.40
CA ILE A 279 -20.45 23.07 4.45
C ILE A 279 -20.41 24.49 3.91
N GLU A 280 -19.76 24.74 2.77
CA GLU A 280 -19.77 26.06 2.11
C GLU A 280 -21.20 26.54 1.82
N GLN A 281 -22.05 25.69 1.24
CA GLN A 281 -23.46 25.98 1.02
C GLN A 281 -24.21 26.28 2.32
N GLY A 282 -23.85 25.60 3.41
CA GLY A 282 -24.43 25.85 4.74
C GLY A 282 -24.09 27.23 5.29
N PHE A 283 -22.87 27.71 5.09
CA PHE A 283 -22.46 29.09 5.45
C PHE A 283 -23.21 30.12 4.63
N GLU A 284 -23.32 29.93 3.31
CA GLU A 284 -24.06 30.82 2.40
C GLU A 284 -25.56 30.87 2.71
N GLY A 285 -26.14 29.70 3.03
CA GLY A 285 -27.54 29.53 3.35
C GLY A 285 -27.94 29.90 4.78
N ASN A 286 -27.02 30.35 5.63
CA ASN A 286 -27.24 30.62 7.04
C ASN A 286 -27.91 29.45 7.79
N VAL A 287 -27.48 28.22 7.53
CA VAL A 287 -28.04 27.04 8.18
C VAL A 287 -27.79 27.06 9.68
N ILE A 288 -28.78 26.67 10.46
CA ILE A 288 -28.65 26.55 11.94
C ILE A 288 -27.81 25.31 12.22
N SER A 289 -26.59 25.53 12.69
CA SER A 289 -25.62 24.49 13.01
C SER A 289 -24.61 25.00 14.04
N THR A 290 -24.23 24.16 14.98
CA THR A 290 -23.18 24.47 15.95
C THR A 290 -21.80 24.58 15.29
N LEU A 291 -21.57 23.78 14.24
CA LEU A 291 -20.35 23.86 13.43
C LEU A 291 -20.27 25.22 12.72
N ILE A 292 -21.33 25.61 12.00
CA ILE A 292 -21.41 26.91 11.28
C ILE A 292 -21.18 28.06 12.24
N SER A 293 -21.82 28.04 13.42
CA SER A 293 -21.64 29.05 14.44
C SER A 293 -20.22 29.15 14.96
N ARG A 294 -19.58 28.00 15.21
CA ARG A 294 -18.20 27.91 15.70
C ARG A 294 -17.15 28.44 14.72
N PHE A 295 -17.35 28.22 13.44
CA PHE A 295 -16.41 28.61 12.38
C PHE A 295 -16.86 29.84 11.58
N LYS A 296 -17.82 30.65 12.11
CA LYS A 296 -18.40 31.78 11.41
C LYS A 296 -17.35 32.75 10.84
N ASP A 297 -16.30 33.03 11.63
CA ASP A 297 -15.25 33.99 11.26
C ASP A 297 -14.11 33.36 10.43
N HIS A 298 -14.06 32.02 10.35
CA HIS A 298 -13.01 31.25 9.71
C HIS A 298 -13.53 29.99 9.01
N PRO A 299 -14.47 30.12 8.04
CA PRO A 299 -15.07 28.96 7.35
C PRO A 299 -14.01 28.09 6.62
N GLU A 300 -12.91 28.71 6.17
CA GLU A 300 -11.81 28.03 5.48
C GLU A 300 -11.00 27.06 6.35
N LYS A 301 -11.20 27.12 7.68
CA LYS A 301 -10.50 26.24 8.64
C LYS A 301 -11.29 24.96 8.94
N VAL A 302 -12.53 24.85 8.47
CA VAL A 302 -13.34 23.64 8.70
C VAL A 302 -12.71 22.45 8.00
N THR A 303 -12.62 21.35 8.73
CA THR A 303 -12.12 20.07 8.22
C THR A 303 -13.23 19.00 8.21
N PRO A 304 -13.09 17.92 7.43
CA PRO A 304 -14.02 16.79 7.52
C PRO A 304 -14.11 16.18 8.93
N GLU A 305 -13.02 16.21 9.68
CA GLU A 305 -12.98 15.76 11.07
C GLU A 305 -13.86 16.62 12.00
N ASP A 306 -13.92 17.94 11.76
CA ASP A 306 -14.82 18.84 12.50
C ASP A 306 -16.29 18.52 12.23
N VAL A 307 -16.63 18.16 11.00
CA VAL A 307 -17.99 17.71 10.62
C VAL A 307 -18.34 16.42 11.37
N ILE A 308 -17.42 15.45 11.38
CA ILE A 308 -17.62 14.17 12.11
C ILE A 308 -17.79 14.43 13.60
N LEU A 309 -16.97 15.30 14.19
CA LEU A 309 -17.05 15.64 15.60
C LEU A 309 -18.38 16.34 15.92
N SER A 310 -18.79 17.31 15.12
CA SER A 310 -20.06 18.02 15.30
C SER A 310 -21.28 17.10 15.15
N ALA A 311 -21.25 16.18 14.21
CA ALA A 311 -22.28 15.14 14.09
C ALA A 311 -22.38 14.27 15.35
N ARG A 312 -21.24 13.88 15.93
CA ARG A 312 -21.21 13.13 17.22
C ARG A 312 -21.79 13.94 18.39
N MET A 313 -21.72 15.26 18.31
CA MET A 313 -22.30 16.18 19.31
C MET A 313 -23.79 16.49 19.05
N GLY A 314 -24.38 15.87 18.03
CA GLY A 314 -25.81 16.02 17.70
C GLY A 314 -26.14 17.16 16.74
N ASP A 315 -25.16 17.68 15.99
CA ASP A 315 -25.41 18.69 14.97
C ASP A 315 -26.16 18.06 13.78
N GLU A 316 -27.43 18.38 13.66
CA GLU A 316 -28.35 17.85 12.63
C GLU A 316 -27.85 18.08 11.20
N PHE A 317 -27.26 19.24 10.91
CA PHE A 317 -26.74 19.55 9.59
C PHE A 317 -25.55 18.65 9.24
N CYS A 318 -24.62 18.46 10.16
CA CYS A 318 -23.47 17.56 9.99
C CYS A 318 -23.91 16.08 9.86
N ILE A 319 -24.92 15.67 10.66
CA ILE A 319 -25.51 14.33 10.56
C ILE A 319 -26.15 14.12 9.16
N SER A 320 -26.89 15.11 8.66
CA SER A 320 -27.54 15.02 7.35
C SER A 320 -26.53 14.87 6.22
N ILE A 321 -25.40 15.60 6.26
CA ILE A 321 -24.31 15.48 5.28
C ILE A 321 -23.70 14.08 5.30
N LEU A 322 -23.37 13.55 6.47
CA LEU A 322 -22.80 12.21 6.62
C LEU A 322 -23.78 11.11 6.16
N ASN A 323 -25.05 11.30 6.41
CA ASN A 323 -26.11 10.41 5.93
C ASN A 323 -26.19 10.42 4.40
N GLU A 324 -26.19 11.60 3.77
CA GLU A 324 -26.26 11.76 2.30
C GLU A 324 -25.09 11.02 1.61
N ILE A 325 -23.85 11.28 2.05
CA ILE A 325 -22.67 10.62 1.46
C ILE A 325 -22.65 9.11 1.73
N GLY A 326 -23.14 8.67 2.88
CA GLY A 326 -23.27 7.26 3.21
C GLY A 326 -24.27 6.54 2.31
N LEU A 327 -25.45 7.14 2.05
CA LEU A 327 -26.44 6.63 1.09
C LEU A 327 -25.85 6.53 -0.33
N ALA A 328 -25.10 7.55 -0.75
CA ALA A 328 -24.45 7.59 -2.06
C ALA A 328 -23.38 6.49 -2.19
N LEU A 329 -22.51 6.32 -1.18
CA LEU A 329 -21.52 5.25 -1.18
C LEU A 329 -22.21 3.88 -1.17
N GLY A 330 -23.24 3.68 -0.34
CA GLY A 330 -24.00 2.43 -0.28
C GLY A 330 -24.62 2.05 -1.62
N LYS A 331 -25.12 3.03 -2.41
CA LYS A 331 -25.57 2.80 -3.78
C LYS A 331 -24.43 2.30 -4.66
N GLY A 332 -23.25 2.91 -4.59
CA GLY A 332 -22.07 2.43 -5.33
C GLY A 332 -21.66 1.03 -4.93
N LEU A 333 -21.56 0.76 -3.61
CA LEU A 333 -21.21 -0.56 -3.08
C LEU A 333 -22.21 -1.64 -3.50
N SER A 334 -23.49 -1.32 -3.67
CA SER A 334 -24.47 -2.29 -4.14
C SER A 334 -24.13 -2.88 -5.51
N TYR A 335 -23.52 -2.12 -6.39
CA TYR A 335 -23.05 -2.62 -7.69
C TYR A 335 -21.85 -3.55 -7.53
N ILE A 336 -20.86 -3.16 -6.69
CA ILE A 336 -19.66 -3.96 -6.46
C ILE A 336 -20.01 -5.29 -5.81
N ILE A 337 -20.87 -5.28 -4.79
CA ILE A 337 -21.30 -6.48 -4.07
C ILE A 337 -21.98 -7.46 -5.03
N GLN A 338 -22.87 -6.98 -5.89
CA GLN A 338 -23.59 -7.84 -6.83
C GLN A 338 -22.73 -8.32 -7.99
N LEU A 339 -21.66 -7.62 -8.35
CA LEU A 339 -20.75 -8.00 -9.44
C LEU A 339 -19.64 -8.94 -8.97
N LEU A 340 -19.10 -8.73 -7.76
CA LEU A 340 -17.90 -9.42 -7.28
C LEU A 340 -18.15 -10.38 -6.13
N ASN A 341 -19.27 -10.21 -5.39
CA ASN A 341 -19.62 -11.02 -4.21
C ASN A 341 -18.42 -11.22 -3.26
N PRO A 342 -17.82 -10.13 -2.73
CA PRO A 342 -16.61 -10.23 -1.91
C PRO A 342 -16.91 -10.82 -0.54
N GLU A 343 -15.90 -11.43 0.09
CA GLU A 343 -16.00 -11.98 1.46
C GLU A 343 -16.07 -10.84 2.50
N ILE A 344 -15.49 -9.66 2.21
CA ILE A 344 -15.45 -8.51 3.12
C ILE A 344 -15.32 -7.19 2.34
N ILE A 345 -15.90 -6.13 2.91
CA ILE A 345 -15.63 -4.74 2.51
C ILE A 345 -14.98 -4.02 3.68
N VAL A 346 -13.82 -3.41 3.46
CA VAL A 346 -13.12 -2.58 4.45
C VAL A 346 -13.26 -1.11 4.06
N LEU A 347 -13.74 -0.28 4.98
CA LEU A 347 -13.77 1.17 4.84
C LEU A 347 -12.58 1.75 5.61
N SER A 348 -11.66 2.39 4.91
CA SER A 348 -10.50 3.09 5.48
C SER A 348 -10.57 4.59 5.17
N GLY A 349 -9.62 5.35 5.73
CA GLY A 349 -9.55 6.80 5.54
C GLY A 349 -10.39 7.62 6.53
N PRO A 350 -10.23 8.97 6.50
CA PRO A 350 -10.78 9.85 7.53
C PRO A 350 -12.30 9.76 7.68
N ILE A 351 -13.06 9.66 6.58
CA ILE A 351 -14.52 9.66 6.63
C ILE A 351 -15.06 8.39 7.31
N SER A 352 -14.37 7.26 7.18
CA SER A 352 -14.78 6.02 7.85
C SER A 352 -14.86 6.16 9.37
N LYS A 353 -14.08 7.11 9.94
CA LYS A 353 -14.10 7.45 11.38
C LYS A 353 -15.46 7.99 11.85
N ALA A 354 -16.36 8.37 10.95
CA ALA A 354 -17.74 8.74 11.30
C ALA A 354 -18.57 7.54 11.78
N LYS A 355 -18.11 6.31 11.59
CA LYS A 355 -18.71 5.06 12.10
C LYS A 355 -20.22 4.94 11.77
N GLN A 356 -21.09 4.84 12.80
CA GLN A 356 -22.53 4.67 12.60
C GLN A 356 -23.19 5.73 11.73
N TYR A 357 -22.67 6.95 11.70
CA TYR A 357 -23.24 8.06 10.88
C TYR A 357 -23.12 7.82 9.38
N VAL A 358 -22.19 6.95 8.96
CA VAL A 358 -22.04 6.53 7.57
C VAL A 358 -22.40 5.06 7.35
N LEU A 359 -22.15 4.16 8.33
CA LEU A 359 -22.47 2.73 8.18
C LEU A 359 -23.97 2.48 8.10
N SER A 360 -24.77 3.17 8.93
CA SER A 360 -26.23 3.01 8.92
C SER A 360 -26.84 3.39 7.57
N PRO A 361 -26.56 4.55 6.97
CA PRO A 361 -27.07 4.88 5.63
C PRO A 361 -26.50 3.99 4.51
N ILE A 362 -25.24 3.54 4.62
CA ILE A 362 -24.71 2.52 3.69
C ILE A 362 -25.57 1.26 3.74
N GLN A 363 -25.81 0.71 4.95
CA GLN A 363 -26.63 -0.49 5.12
C GLN A 363 -28.06 -0.29 4.62
N GLN A 364 -28.63 0.88 4.85
CA GLN A 364 -29.97 1.23 4.33
C GLN A 364 -30.01 1.18 2.79
N SER A 365 -28.97 1.70 2.11
CA SER A 365 -28.87 1.61 0.65
C SER A 365 -28.73 0.16 0.19
N LEU A 366 -27.91 -0.63 0.85
CA LEU A 366 -27.68 -2.04 0.50
C LEU A 366 -28.98 -2.85 0.65
N ASN A 367 -29.69 -2.69 1.76
CA ASN A 367 -30.98 -3.39 2.00
C ASN A 367 -32.02 -3.07 0.91
N ARG A 368 -31.94 -1.87 0.33
CA ARG A 368 -32.88 -1.45 -0.74
C ARG A 368 -32.45 -1.88 -2.13
N LEU A 369 -31.15 -2.03 -2.41
CA LEU A 369 -30.60 -2.13 -3.76
C LEU A 369 -29.91 -3.47 -4.06
N CYS A 370 -29.49 -4.23 -3.03
CA CYS A 370 -28.87 -5.53 -3.21
C CYS A 370 -29.88 -6.66 -3.07
N LEU A 371 -29.56 -7.79 -3.68
CA LEU A 371 -30.20 -9.06 -3.36
C LEU A 371 -29.83 -9.45 -1.91
N GLU A 372 -30.85 -9.72 -1.08
CA GLU A 372 -30.73 -9.97 0.36
C GLU A 372 -29.61 -10.96 0.70
N LYS A 373 -29.63 -12.16 0.10
CA LYS A 373 -28.63 -13.20 0.33
C LYS A 373 -27.18 -12.77 0.10
N ILE A 374 -26.95 -11.88 -0.86
CA ILE A 374 -25.61 -11.41 -1.19
C ILE A 374 -25.16 -10.34 -0.16
N SER A 375 -26.06 -9.40 0.16
CA SER A 375 -25.74 -8.33 1.12
C SER A 375 -25.51 -8.86 2.54
N GLU A 376 -26.29 -9.86 2.98
CA GLU A 376 -26.13 -10.49 4.29
C GLU A 376 -24.79 -11.23 4.44
N SER A 377 -24.26 -11.79 3.35
CA SER A 377 -22.99 -12.53 3.36
C SER A 377 -21.73 -11.67 3.30
N THR A 378 -21.88 -10.34 3.06
CA THR A 378 -20.75 -9.43 2.88
C THR A 378 -20.66 -8.43 4.03
N PRO A 379 -19.85 -8.68 5.08
CA PRO A 379 -19.65 -7.76 6.18
C PRO A 379 -18.91 -6.51 5.72
N ILE A 380 -19.32 -5.36 6.27
CA ILE A 380 -18.64 -4.07 6.10
C ILE A 380 -18.00 -3.70 7.43
N VAL A 381 -16.67 -3.51 7.42
CA VAL A 381 -15.89 -3.18 8.61
C VAL A 381 -15.11 -1.88 8.40
N ILE A 382 -14.81 -1.20 9.50
CA ILE A 382 -13.95 -0.01 9.49
C ILE A 382 -12.53 -0.43 9.83
N SER A 383 -11.57 0.08 9.09
CA SER A 383 -10.15 -0.12 9.34
C SER A 383 -9.69 0.57 10.63
N ASP A 384 -8.80 -0.11 11.36
CA ASP A 384 -8.08 0.44 12.51
C ASP A 384 -6.62 0.80 12.19
N MET A 385 -6.13 0.58 10.96
CA MET A 385 -4.73 0.82 10.57
C MET A 385 -4.35 2.31 10.49
N GLY A 386 -5.33 3.20 10.29
CA GLY A 386 -5.08 4.64 10.15
C GLY A 386 -4.25 4.99 8.91
N ASP A 387 -3.40 6.02 9.07
CA ASP A 387 -2.64 6.61 7.95
C ASP A 387 -1.37 5.81 7.58
N GLN A 388 -1.07 4.70 8.30
CA GLN A 388 0.11 3.88 8.02
C GLN A 388 -0.11 2.82 6.93
N SER A 389 -1.36 2.58 6.55
CA SER A 389 -1.72 1.51 5.61
C SER A 389 -1.05 1.68 4.23
N ALA A 390 -0.95 2.90 3.72
CA ALA A 390 -0.28 3.18 2.44
C ALA A 390 1.21 2.88 2.49
N LEU A 391 1.93 3.43 3.47
CA LEU A 391 3.37 3.18 3.63
C LEU A 391 3.69 1.70 3.84
N LEU A 392 2.89 0.98 4.64
CA LEU A 392 3.02 -0.47 4.84
C LEU A 392 2.72 -1.25 3.55
N GLY A 393 1.65 -0.89 2.84
CA GLY A 393 1.31 -1.51 1.56
C GLY A 393 2.40 -1.30 0.52
N THR A 394 2.94 -0.10 0.44
CA THR A 394 4.03 0.26 -0.47
C THR A 394 5.33 -0.44 -0.11
N SER A 395 5.68 -0.55 1.19
CA SER A 395 6.87 -1.30 1.63
C SER A 395 6.78 -2.77 1.26
N GLU A 396 5.65 -3.41 1.52
CA GLU A 396 5.41 -4.81 1.18
C GLU A 396 5.48 -5.05 -0.33
N MET A 397 4.83 -4.18 -1.12
CA MET A 397 4.83 -4.30 -2.58
C MET A 397 6.23 -4.18 -3.17
N ILE A 398 7.07 -3.24 -2.67
CA ILE A 398 8.45 -3.12 -3.17
C ILE A 398 9.31 -4.31 -2.74
N PHE A 399 9.14 -4.86 -1.54
CA PHE A 399 9.83 -6.08 -1.13
C PHE A 399 9.46 -7.25 -2.04
N GLN A 400 8.18 -7.48 -2.31
CA GLN A 400 7.74 -8.54 -3.21
C GLN A 400 8.32 -8.36 -4.61
N LYS A 401 8.32 -7.13 -5.14
CA LYS A 401 8.89 -6.83 -6.46
C LYS A 401 10.40 -7.08 -6.49
N VAL A 402 11.12 -6.61 -5.49
CA VAL A 402 12.57 -6.82 -5.40
C VAL A 402 12.88 -8.32 -5.30
N PHE A 403 12.22 -9.07 -4.43
CA PHE A 403 12.43 -10.51 -4.34
C PHE A 403 12.08 -11.26 -5.64
N ALA A 404 11.11 -10.79 -6.41
CA ALA A 404 10.79 -11.35 -7.73
C ALA A 404 11.85 -11.03 -8.79
N GLU A 405 12.32 -9.77 -8.83
CA GLU A 405 13.23 -9.23 -9.86
C GLU A 405 14.73 -9.42 -9.55
N MET A 406 15.10 -9.80 -8.32
CA MET A 406 16.51 -10.01 -7.94
C MET A 406 17.25 -10.86 -8.99
N ASN A 407 18.16 -10.26 -9.76
CA ASN A 407 18.98 -10.95 -10.76
C ASN A 407 20.11 -11.75 -10.11
N PHE A 408 20.63 -12.78 -10.82
CA PHE A 408 21.70 -13.64 -10.33
C PHE A 408 23.01 -12.88 -10.03
N THR A 409 23.22 -11.72 -10.67
CA THR A 409 24.34 -10.80 -10.41
C THR A 409 24.20 -10.09 -9.08
N ASP A 410 23.01 -9.70 -8.69
CA ASP A 410 22.75 -9.06 -7.37
C ASP A 410 22.88 -10.08 -6.24
N ALA A 411 22.56 -11.35 -6.54
CA ALA A 411 22.77 -12.45 -5.62
C ALA A 411 24.27 -12.78 -5.43
N LYS A 412 25.16 -12.42 -6.36
CA LYS A 412 26.61 -12.44 -6.13
C LYS A 412 27.04 -11.37 -5.12
N GLN A 413 26.50 -10.19 -5.15
CA GLN A 413 26.71 -9.16 -4.12
C GLN A 413 26.22 -9.63 -2.74
N LEU A 414 25.14 -10.42 -2.68
CA LEU A 414 24.66 -11.08 -1.46
C LEU A 414 25.57 -12.22 -0.96
N ILE A 415 26.47 -12.73 -1.81
CA ILE A 415 27.44 -13.80 -1.51
C ILE A 415 28.82 -13.21 -1.25
N GLU A 416 29.20 -12.10 -1.86
CA GLU A 416 30.52 -11.47 -1.78
C GLU A 416 30.72 -10.59 -0.51
N ILE A 417 29.70 -10.44 0.35
CA ILE A 417 29.88 -9.92 1.73
C ILE A 417 30.55 -10.97 2.63
N GLU A 418 30.92 -12.14 2.11
CA GLU A 418 31.68 -13.17 2.79
C GLU A 418 33.19 -12.93 2.65
N SER A 419 33.73 -11.97 3.37
CA SER A 419 35.10 -12.08 3.92
C SER A 419 34.98 -11.91 5.42
N PRO A 420 35.30 -12.94 6.21
CA PRO A 420 35.40 -12.75 7.66
C PRO A 420 36.45 -11.71 7.91
N ILE A 421 36.11 -10.67 8.66
CA ILE A 421 37.07 -9.75 9.25
C ILE A 421 38.07 -10.61 10.00
N PRO A 422 39.37 -10.56 9.70
CA PRO A 422 40.37 -11.30 10.51
C PRO A 422 40.32 -10.73 11.91
N ILE A 423 40.00 -11.59 12.85
CA ILE A 423 40.14 -11.30 14.28
C ILE A 423 41.67 -11.19 14.52
N ASN A 424 42.16 -9.98 14.72
CA ASN A 424 43.41 -9.68 15.36
C ASN A 424 43.15 -9.19 16.78
#